data_11bec95fa019700d77f59afc0baf8483
#
_entry.id   11bec95fa019700d77f59afc0baf8483
#
_cell.length_a   1.000
_cell.length_b   1.000
_cell.length_c   1.000
_cell.angle_alpha   90.00
_cell.angle_beta   90.00
_cell.angle_gamma   90.00
#
_symmetry.space_group_name_H-M   'P 1'
#
loop_
_entity.id
_entity.type
_entity.pdbx_description
1 polymer ?
#
loop_
_entity_poly.entity_id
_entity_poly.type
_entity_poly.pdbx_seq_one_letter_code
_entity_poly.pdbx_strand_id
1 'polypeptide(L)'
;MNRTLSRTGAALLTALLLLAAQLLVTVNRASAADPFTGYLMAHFTGETAIGEQIYLAHSKDGLHWNDLNHGAPALLSTVGTKGVRDPAIVRSPNGDRYWIIATDLRIASGTSWSDAANRGSTSLVVWESTDLVNWSAPRLLNVAGAISGAGDAWAPEAIFDPATGDYVVYWATNATLNGVKKHRIYSVRTRDFRTISAPALYIDRPGNQGIIDTQIVESPTSVGGFRYYRASADGHITIEGSNTILGSWTRIGDLSHMGISNGATGGNVVEGPMWMPFNGRNEWALWLDQFATGRGYMPITSTNLGSTNNFRTVSDYALGSTRKRHGGIMSLTAAEESRVLGKYGVTRPTNRLQSFNFQDRYVRHADFDVRIDPNVSPLQDSQFRLMPGLADSGAVSFQSVNYPGYYLRHQNYDFVLAPNDGSAQFQADATFRQVAGLASSSWSSFQSYNHPDRYLRHYAYQLRLDQITTATARSDATFRVTS
;
A
#
# COMPACT_ATOMS: atom_id res chain seq x y z
N MET A 1 -29.32 -42.41 -73.74
CA MET A 1 -28.00 -42.27 -73.03
C MET A 1 -28.13 -41.14 -72.02
N ASN A 2 -28.46 -41.49 -70.79
CA ASN A 2 -28.62 -40.57 -69.66
C ASN A 2 -27.32 -40.45 -68.87
N ARG A 3 -26.79 -39.28 -68.75
CA ARG A 3 -25.67 -38.98 -67.87
C ARG A 3 -26.19 -38.57 -66.47
N THR A 4 -26.03 -39.40 -65.51
CA THR A 4 -26.14 -39.10 -64.07
C THR A 4 -24.89 -38.37 -63.60
N LEU A 5 -24.98 -37.09 -63.36
CA LEU A 5 -23.94 -36.33 -62.66
C LEU A 5 -24.11 -36.54 -61.15
N SER A 6 -23.04 -37.02 -60.51
CA SER A 6 -23.03 -37.46 -59.12
C SER A 6 -23.22 -36.28 -58.12
N ARG A 7 -24.13 -36.46 -57.22
CA ARG A 7 -24.45 -35.54 -56.11
C ARG A 7 -23.38 -35.44 -55.03
N THR A 8 -22.23 -36.11 -55.21
CA THR A 8 -21.15 -36.18 -54.21
C THR A 8 -20.15 -35.00 -54.26
N GLY A 9 -20.06 -34.28 -55.42
CA GLY A 9 -19.14 -33.16 -55.55
C GLY A 9 -19.59 -31.85 -54.85
N ALA A 10 -20.92 -31.63 -54.77
CA ALA A 10 -21.50 -30.41 -54.20
C ALA A 10 -21.46 -30.41 -52.66
N ALA A 11 -21.53 -31.62 -52.02
CA ALA A 11 -21.50 -31.72 -50.56
C ALA A 11 -20.07 -31.52 -49.97
N LEU A 12 -19.04 -31.88 -50.72
CA LEU A 12 -17.63 -31.65 -50.28
C LEU A 12 -17.23 -30.17 -50.39
N LEU A 13 -17.71 -29.43 -51.42
CA LEU A 13 -17.40 -28.00 -51.53
C LEU A 13 -18.11 -27.15 -50.46
N THR A 14 -19.34 -27.51 -50.09
CA THR A 14 -20.07 -26.85 -49.02
C THR A 14 -19.51 -27.12 -47.64
N ALA A 15 -18.99 -28.33 -47.38
CA ALA A 15 -18.32 -28.66 -46.13
C ALA A 15 -16.95 -27.94 -45.96
N LEU A 16 -16.18 -27.78 -47.05
CA LEU A 16 -14.93 -27.06 -47.05
C LEU A 16 -15.15 -25.52 -46.87
N LEU A 17 -16.20 -24.93 -47.42
CA LEU A 17 -16.55 -23.56 -47.23
C LEU A 17 -17.06 -23.25 -45.81
N LEU A 18 -17.77 -24.19 -45.17
CA LEU A 18 -18.20 -24.09 -43.78
C LEU A 18 -17.03 -24.26 -42.78
N LEU A 19 -16.07 -25.15 -43.07
CA LEU A 19 -14.85 -25.26 -42.28
C LEU A 19 -13.95 -24.00 -42.43
N ALA A 20 -13.82 -23.43 -43.62
CA ALA A 20 -13.08 -22.21 -43.84
C ALA A 20 -13.75 -20.99 -43.16
N ALA A 21 -15.09 -20.93 -43.10
CA ALA A 21 -15.82 -19.91 -42.38
C ALA A 21 -15.73 -20.03 -40.86
N GLN A 22 -15.58 -21.28 -40.34
CA GLN A 22 -15.35 -21.49 -38.90
C GLN A 22 -13.90 -21.22 -38.47
N LEU A 23 -12.91 -21.37 -39.37
CA LEU A 23 -11.52 -20.99 -39.08
C LEU A 23 -11.27 -19.45 -39.18
N LEU A 24 -12.20 -18.70 -39.76
CA LEU A 24 -12.09 -17.22 -39.85
C LEU A 24 -12.76 -16.46 -38.71
N VAL A 25 -13.40 -17.15 -37.73
CA VAL A 25 -14.09 -16.53 -36.60
C VAL A 25 -13.29 -16.58 -35.29
N THR A 26 -12.11 -17.21 -35.27
CA THR A 26 -11.24 -17.17 -34.10
C THR A 26 -9.91 -16.44 -34.37
N VAL A 27 -9.96 -15.33 -35.10
CA VAL A 27 -8.97 -14.29 -34.83
C VAL A 27 -9.46 -13.61 -33.53
N ASN A 28 -9.08 -14.17 -32.39
CA ASN A 28 -9.02 -13.38 -31.18
C ASN A 28 -8.26 -12.10 -31.56
N ARG A 29 -8.98 -11.00 -31.78
CA ARG A 29 -8.38 -9.68 -31.63
C ARG A 29 -7.83 -9.72 -30.22
N ALA A 30 -6.51 -9.88 -30.07
CA ALA A 30 -5.86 -9.45 -28.86
C ALA A 30 -6.39 -8.05 -28.65
N SER A 31 -7.25 -7.87 -27.65
CA SER A 31 -7.67 -6.54 -27.21
C SER A 31 -6.36 -5.83 -26.97
N ALA A 32 -6.08 -4.74 -27.68
CA ALA A 32 -4.94 -3.91 -27.36
C ALA A 32 -5.06 -3.66 -25.86
N ALA A 33 -4.04 -4.03 -25.10
CA ALA A 33 -4.05 -3.84 -23.66
C ALA A 33 -4.43 -2.38 -23.40
N ASP A 34 -5.39 -2.15 -22.50
CA ASP A 34 -5.84 -0.80 -22.20
C ASP A 34 -4.60 0.07 -21.89
N PRO A 35 -4.44 1.22 -22.51
CA PRO A 35 -3.31 2.07 -22.22
C PRO A 35 -3.34 2.48 -20.75
N PHE A 36 -2.20 2.44 -20.09
CA PHE A 36 -2.08 2.91 -18.72
C PHE A 36 -2.27 4.43 -18.64
N THR A 37 -3.08 4.88 -17.70
CA THR A 37 -3.50 6.29 -17.58
C THR A 37 -3.04 6.96 -16.29
N GLY A 38 -2.46 6.22 -15.36
CA GLY A 38 -1.98 6.70 -14.08
C GLY A 38 -1.15 5.66 -13.35
N TYR A 39 -0.88 5.93 -12.09
CA TYR A 39 -0.04 5.10 -11.22
C TYR A 39 -0.62 4.99 -9.82
N LEU A 40 -0.46 3.84 -9.20
CA LEU A 40 -0.74 3.57 -7.80
C LEU A 40 0.58 3.23 -7.09
N MET A 41 0.86 3.93 -6.00
CA MET A 41 1.95 3.60 -5.09
C MET A 41 1.37 3.01 -3.80
N ALA A 42 1.86 1.84 -3.40
CA ALA A 42 1.69 1.30 -2.05
C ALA A 42 2.97 1.61 -1.26
N HIS A 43 2.85 2.19 -0.07
CA HIS A 43 4.00 2.61 0.74
C HIS A 43 3.65 2.57 2.23
N PHE A 44 4.65 2.74 3.10
CA PHE A 44 4.46 3.07 4.51
C PHE A 44 4.99 4.50 4.77
N THR A 45 4.82 5.04 5.98
CA THR A 45 5.18 6.45 6.24
C THR A 45 6.30 6.63 7.26
N GLY A 46 6.56 5.63 8.09
CA GLY A 46 7.63 5.65 9.10
C GLY A 46 7.22 5.02 10.42
N GLU A 47 8.08 5.12 11.41
CA GLU A 47 8.01 4.45 12.71
C GLU A 47 7.08 5.20 13.68
N THR A 48 5.79 5.23 13.37
CA THR A 48 4.75 5.82 14.21
C THR A 48 3.63 4.82 14.50
N ALA A 49 2.71 5.17 15.39
CA ALA A 49 1.64 4.26 15.84
C ALA A 49 0.83 3.63 14.68
N ILE A 50 0.63 4.37 13.59
CA ILE A 50 -0.03 3.89 12.37
C ILE A 50 0.82 4.02 11.12
N GLY A 51 2.04 4.56 11.21
CA GLY A 51 2.92 4.81 10.06
C GLY A 51 3.41 3.53 9.38
N GLU A 52 3.53 2.44 10.15
CA GLU A 52 3.90 1.11 9.68
C GLU A 52 2.65 0.32 9.27
N GLN A 53 1.92 0.84 8.28
CA GLN A 53 0.74 0.27 7.66
C GLN A 53 0.78 0.55 6.15
N ILE A 54 -0.18 0.02 5.38
CA ILE A 54 -0.24 0.25 3.93
C ILE A 54 -0.98 1.56 3.65
N TYR A 55 -0.27 2.50 3.08
CA TYR A 55 -0.79 3.73 2.52
C TYR A 55 -0.82 3.64 1.00
N LEU A 56 -1.72 4.39 0.39
CA LEU A 56 -1.84 4.47 -1.06
C LEU A 56 -1.69 5.92 -1.52
N ALA A 57 -1.02 6.10 -2.65
CA ALA A 57 -0.95 7.37 -3.34
C ALA A 57 -1.19 7.17 -4.85
N HIS A 58 -1.72 8.19 -5.50
CA HIS A 58 -2.02 8.20 -6.92
C HIS A 58 -1.24 9.29 -7.63
N SER A 59 -0.79 9.01 -8.86
CA SER A 59 -0.19 9.99 -9.75
C SER A 59 -0.69 9.81 -11.19
N LYS A 60 -0.82 10.90 -11.93
CA LYS A 60 -1.10 10.88 -13.37
C LYS A 60 0.16 10.76 -14.21
N ASP A 61 1.25 11.35 -13.76
CA ASP A 61 2.50 11.48 -14.51
C ASP A 61 3.66 10.64 -13.95
N GLY A 62 3.45 10.03 -12.76
CA GLY A 62 4.45 9.25 -12.04
C GLY A 62 5.43 10.08 -11.21
N LEU A 63 5.34 11.41 -11.22
CA LEU A 63 6.22 12.33 -10.48
C LEU A 63 5.48 13.15 -9.42
N HIS A 64 4.23 13.52 -9.67
CA HIS A 64 3.38 14.29 -8.74
C HIS A 64 2.34 13.38 -8.12
N TRP A 65 2.48 13.13 -6.82
CA TRP A 65 1.67 12.17 -6.07
C TRP A 65 0.65 12.84 -5.18
N ASN A 66 -0.55 12.32 -5.15
CA ASN A 66 -1.62 12.72 -4.24
C ASN A 66 -1.92 11.58 -3.27
N ASP A 67 -2.03 11.91 -1.99
CA ASP A 67 -2.42 10.94 -0.98
C ASP A 67 -3.85 10.47 -1.21
N LEU A 68 -4.05 9.17 -1.15
CA LEU A 68 -5.36 8.55 -1.15
C LEU A 68 -5.87 8.31 0.27
N ASN A 69 -7.15 7.98 0.42
CA ASN A 69 -7.80 7.71 1.71
C ASN A 69 -7.58 8.84 2.74
N HIS A 70 -7.55 10.09 2.30
CA HIS A 70 -7.29 11.28 3.12
C HIS A 70 -5.96 11.25 3.89
N GLY A 71 -4.95 10.57 3.37
CA GLY A 71 -3.66 10.40 4.04
C GLY A 71 -3.68 9.43 5.23
N ALA A 72 -4.74 8.64 5.37
CA ALA A 72 -4.84 7.54 6.33
C ALA A 72 -4.41 6.21 5.70
N PRO A 73 -4.03 5.19 6.50
CA PRO A 73 -3.78 3.87 5.97
C PRO A 73 -4.99 3.31 5.22
N ALA A 74 -4.76 2.72 4.06
CA ALA A 74 -5.78 2.01 3.29
C ALA A 74 -6.00 0.58 3.79
N LEU A 75 -4.92 -0.09 4.26
CA LEU A 75 -4.96 -1.43 4.84
C LEU A 75 -4.17 -1.47 6.14
N LEU A 76 -4.71 -2.19 7.12
CA LEU A 76 -4.09 -2.39 8.43
C LEU A 76 -3.69 -3.86 8.59
N SER A 77 -2.48 -4.12 9.09
CA SER A 77 -2.09 -5.46 9.51
C SER A 77 -2.65 -5.75 10.89
N THR A 78 -3.46 -6.81 10.97
CA THR A 78 -4.00 -7.35 12.23
C THR A 78 -3.32 -8.66 12.63
N VAL A 79 -2.31 -9.10 11.84
CA VAL A 79 -1.55 -10.34 12.04
C VAL A 79 -0.09 -10.05 12.32
N GLY A 80 0.65 -11.05 12.75
CA GLY A 80 2.09 -10.94 13.04
C GLY A 80 2.40 -9.84 14.05
N THR A 81 3.33 -8.96 13.73
CA THR A 81 3.73 -7.82 14.57
C THR A 81 2.68 -6.70 14.60
N LYS A 82 1.62 -6.80 13.78
CA LYS A 82 0.60 -5.78 13.56
C LYS A 82 1.16 -4.46 13.02
N GLY A 83 2.25 -4.53 12.30
CA GLY A 83 2.87 -3.46 11.55
C GLY A 83 3.45 -4.02 10.27
N VAL A 84 3.53 -3.20 9.22
CA VAL A 84 4.12 -3.60 7.94
C VAL A 84 4.93 -2.47 7.33
N ARG A 85 5.98 -2.88 6.60
CA ARG A 85 6.91 -2.00 5.90
C ARG A 85 7.15 -2.53 4.49
N ASP A 86 7.77 -1.72 3.65
CA ASP A 86 8.34 -2.08 2.36
C ASP A 86 7.35 -2.87 1.48
N PRO A 87 6.11 -2.38 1.24
CA PRO A 87 5.14 -3.14 0.48
C PRO A 87 5.47 -3.16 -1.01
N ALA A 88 5.41 -4.35 -1.62
CA ALA A 88 5.30 -4.49 -3.06
C ALA A 88 3.84 -4.67 -3.48
N ILE A 89 3.46 -4.08 -4.61
CA ILE A 89 2.15 -4.27 -5.24
C ILE A 89 2.30 -5.04 -6.55
N VAL A 90 1.56 -6.13 -6.69
CA VAL A 90 1.69 -7.08 -7.79
C VAL A 90 0.36 -7.24 -8.51
N ARG A 91 0.38 -7.18 -9.86
CA ARG A 91 -0.76 -7.49 -10.73
C ARG A 91 -0.54 -8.84 -11.40
N SER A 92 -1.60 -9.63 -11.53
CA SER A 92 -1.57 -10.84 -12.38
C SER A 92 -1.39 -10.47 -13.86
N PRO A 93 -0.81 -11.37 -14.68
CA PRO A 93 -0.66 -11.12 -16.11
C PRO A 93 -1.97 -10.80 -16.84
N ASN A 94 -3.08 -11.33 -16.34
CA ASN A 94 -4.43 -11.11 -16.91
C ASN A 94 -5.11 -9.84 -16.35
N GLY A 95 -4.53 -9.18 -15.32
CA GLY A 95 -5.13 -8.02 -14.68
C GLY A 95 -6.39 -8.33 -13.85
N ASP A 96 -6.60 -9.58 -13.46
CA ASP A 96 -7.78 -10.06 -12.72
C ASP A 96 -7.52 -10.29 -11.23
N ARG A 97 -6.26 -10.25 -10.81
CA ARG A 97 -5.84 -10.38 -9.41
C ARG A 97 -4.71 -9.44 -9.06
N TYR A 98 -4.69 -9.04 -7.81
CA TYR A 98 -3.70 -8.13 -7.25
C TYR A 98 -3.29 -8.61 -5.87
N TRP A 99 -2.02 -8.43 -5.52
CA TRP A 99 -1.50 -8.71 -4.19
C TRP A 99 -0.71 -7.53 -3.69
N ILE A 100 -0.76 -7.29 -2.39
CA ILE A 100 0.22 -6.51 -1.66
C ILE A 100 0.93 -7.48 -0.74
N ILE A 101 2.26 -7.52 -0.84
CA ILE A 101 3.13 -8.30 0.03
C ILE A 101 4.05 -7.33 0.77
N ALA A 102 4.25 -7.51 2.07
CA ALA A 102 4.99 -6.55 2.88
C ALA A 102 5.80 -7.24 3.99
N THR A 103 6.85 -6.58 4.45
CA THR A 103 7.62 -6.96 5.64
C THR A 103 6.72 -6.96 6.88
N ASP A 104 6.70 -8.04 7.66
CA ASP A 104 6.02 -8.12 8.96
C ASP A 104 6.93 -7.54 10.04
N LEU A 105 6.87 -6.22 10.24
CA LEU A 105 7.71 -5.51 11.20
C LEU A 105 7.01 -4.27 11.74
N ARG A 106 7.11 -4.06 13.07
CA ARG A 106 6.62 -2.87 13.76
C ARG A 106 7.66 -2.34 14.74
N ILE A 107 8.46 -1.37 14.32
CA ILE A 107 9.45 -0.68 15.16
C ILE A 107 8.75 0.21 16.20
N ALA A 108 7.63 0.85 15.82
CA ALA A 108 6.83 1.69 16.72
C ALA A 108 6.29 0.96 17.97
N SER A 109 6.34 -0.37 18.02
CA SER A 109 6.00 -1.17 19.21
C SER A 109 7.14 -1.29 20.23
N GLY A 110 8.30 -0.69 19.96
CA GLY A 110 9.49 -0.79 20.81
C GLY A 110 10.48 -1.89 20.39
N THR A 111 10.26 -2.55 19.27
CA THR A 111 11.21 -3.53 18.71
C THR A 111 12.50 -2.83 18.31
N SER A 112 13.66 -3.30 18.80
CA SER A 112 14.95 -2.76 18.38
C SER A 112 15.31 -3.24 16.97
N TRP A 113 16.08 -2.46 16.22
CA TRP A 113 16.59 -2.87 14.90
C TRP A 113 17.43 -4.16 14.96
N SER A 114 18.18 -4.36 16.06
CA SER A 114 18.92 -5.60 16.28
C SER A 114 17.98 -6.80 16.44
N ASP A 115 16.90 -6.65 17.19
CA ASP A 115 15.91 -7.72 17.33
C ASP A 115 15.17 -7.98 16.04
N ALA A 116 14.76 -6.93 15.34
CA ALA A 116 14.13 -7.02 14.05
C ALA A 116 14.96 -7.81 13.03
N ALA A 117 16.29 -7.59 12.99
CA ALA A 117 17.18 -8.25 12.05
C ALA A 117 17.64 -9.65 12.48
N ASN A 118 17.57 -10.00 13.78
CA ASN A 118 18.14 -11.25 14.27
C ASN A 118 17.10 -12.21 14.85
N ARG A 119 15.92 -11.71 15.22
CA ARG A 119 14.82 -12.45 15.88
C ARG A 119 13.46 -11.96 15.40
N GLY A 120 13.41 -11.34 14.22
CA GLY A 120 12.21 -10.80 13.60
C GLY A 120 11.31 -11.88 13.01
N SER A 121 10.29 -11.44 12.29
CA SER A 121 9.37 -12.32 11.61
C SER A 121 10.03 -12.93 10.37
N THR A 122 9.86 -14.24 10.19
CA THR A 122 10.26 -14.98 8.98
C THR A 122 9.13 -15.04 7.94
N SER A 123 8.06 -14.30 8.17
CA SER A 123 6.87 -14.26 7.33
C SER A 123 6.70 -12.89 6.67
N LEU A 124 6.05 -12.88 5.53
CA LEU A 124 5.51 -11.70 4.89
C LEU A 124 4.04 -11.56 5.25
N VAL A 125 3.53 -10.33 5.25
CA VAL A 125 2.09 -10.09 5.31
C VAL A 125 1.56 -9.95 3.89
N VAL A 126 0.44 -10.62 3.58
CA VAL A 126 -0.14 -10.66 2.25
C VAL A 126 -1.61 -10.26 2.29
N TRP A 127 -2.01 -9.37 1.39
CA TRP A 127 -3.40 -9.08 1.01
C TRP A 127 -3.63 -9.47 -0.45
N GLU A 128 -4.86 -9.83 -0.76
CA GLU A 128 -5.30 -10.23 -2.11
C GLU A 128 -6.55 -9.44 -2.49
N SER A 129 -6.64 -9.01 -3.75
CA SER A 129 -7.80 -8.32 -4.31
C SER A 129 -8.04 -8.74 -5.76
N THR A 130 -9.28 -8.60 -6.23
CA THR A 130 -9.64 -8.75 -7.64
C THR A 130 -9.93 -7.41 -8.33
N ASP A 131 -9.88 -6.31 -7.57
CA ASP A 131 -10.33 -4.99 -8.09
C ASP A 131 -9.53 -3.78 -7.55
N LEU A 132 -8.49 -3.99 -6.72
CA LEU A 132 -7.66 -2.97 -6.05
C LEU A 132 -8.37 -2.15 -4.96
N VAL A 133 -9.63 -2.41 -4.67
CA VAL A 133 -10.42 -1.64 -3.70
C VAL A 133 -11.01 -2.48 -2.60
N ASN A 134 -11.33 -3.75 -2.87
CA ASN A 134 -11.78 -4.74 -1.91
C ASN A 134 -10.64 -5.75 -1.67
N TRP A 135 -10.02 -5.66 -0.51
CA TRP A 135 -8.89 -6.48 -0.13
C TRP A 135 -9.31 -7.55 0.88
N SER A 136 -8.69 -8.71 0.81
CA SER A 136 -8.85 -9.77 1.81
C SER A 136 -8.36 -9.29 3.19
N ALA A 137 -8.73 -10.02 4.26
CA ALA A 137 -8.01 -9.90 5.52
C ALA A 137 -6.51 -10.21 5.31
N PRO A 138 -5.60 -9.57 6.06
CA PRO A 138 -4.17 -9.87 6.01
C PRO A 138 -3.90 -11.30 6.49
N ARG A 139 -2.89 -11.94 5.90
CA ARG A 139 -2.41 -13.26 6.33
C ARG A 139 -0.89 -13.32 6.29
N LEU A 140 -0.32 -14.19 7.10
CA LEU A 140 1.12 -14.46 7.09
C LEU A 140 1.44 -15.51 6.01
N LEU A 141 2.56 -15.29 5.30
CA LEU A 141 3.20 -16.22 4.39
C LEU A 141 4.63 -16.46 4.88
N ASN A 142 4.88 -17.61 5.50
CA ASN A 142 6.19 -17.93 6.06
C ASN A 142 7.17 -18.33 4.93
N VAL A 143 7.95 -17.36 4.47
CA VAL A 143 8.90 -17.53 3.36
C VAL A 143 10.30 -17.93 3.82
N ALA A 144 10.72 -17.50 5.01
CA ALA A 144 12.09 -17.69 5.51
C ALA A 144 12.22 -18.77 6.60
N GLY A 145 11.12 -19.33 7.12
CA GLY A 145 11.14 -20.26 8.25
C GLY A 145 11.90 -21.57 7.98
N ALA A 146 12.07 -21.96 6.72
CA ALA A 146 12.88 -23.14 6.34
C ALA A 146 14.39 -22.82 6.16
N ILE A 147 14.79 -21.55 6.25
CA ILE A 147 16.20 -21.11 6.17
C ILE A 147 16.81 -21.22 7.58
N SER A 148 17.85 -22.02 7.70
CA SER A 148 18.51 -22.24 9.00
C SER A 148 19.06 -20.93 9.55
N GLY A 149 18.65 -20.57 10.78
CA GLY A 149 19.07 -19.36 11.46
C GLY A 149 18.59 -18.06 10.84
N ALA A 150 17.48 -18.10 10.06
CA ALA A 150 16.84 -16.90 9.55
C ALA A 150 16.42 -15.96 10.68
N GLY A 151 16.85 -14.70 10.60
CA GLY A 151 16.53 -13.67 11.58
C GLY A 151 15.34 -12.80 11.20
N ASP A 152 14.97 -12.79 9.93
CA ASP A 152 13.96 -11.89 9.37
C ASP A 152 13.49 -12.32 7.97
N ALA A 153 12.51 -11.57 7.41
CA ALA A 153 12.12 -11.58 6.00
C ALA A 153 11.73 -10.14 5.61
N TRP A 154 12.65 -9.39 5.02
CA TRP A 154 12.51 -7.96 4.76
C TRP A 154 12.40 -7.60 3.29
N ALA A 155 11.68 -6.49 3.01
CA ALA A 155 11.58 -5.85 1.71
C ALA A 155 11.25 -6.85 0.59
N PRO A 156 10.09 -7.50 0.65
CA PRO A 156 9.69 -8.47 -0.36
C PRO A 156 9.34 -7.79 -1.67
N GLU A 157 9.71 -8.45 -2.76
CA GLU A 157 9.30 -8.11 -4.12
C GLU A 157 8.85 -9.35 -4.87
N ALA A 158 8.11 -9.16 -5.95
CA ALA A 158 7.70 -10.27 -6.81
C ALA A 158 7.67 -9.87 -8.27
N ILE A 159 8.11 -10.79 -9.13
CA ILE A 159 8.02 -10.67 -10.58
C ILE A 159 7.43 -11.93 -11.19
N PHE A 160 6.54 -11.77 -12.17
CA PHE A 160 6.01 -12.92 -12.93
C PHE A 160 7.07 -13.43 -13.91
N ASP A 161 7.32 -14.74 -13.87
CA ASP A 161 8.21 -15.41 -14.80
C ASP A 161 7.39 -16.10 -15.91
N PRO A 162 7.31 -15.51 -17.12
CA PRO A 162 6.50 -16.07 -18.19
C PRO A 162 7.03 -17.41 -18.72
N ALA A 163 8.29 -17.74 -18.43
CA ALA A 163 8.87 -19.03 -18.85
C ALA A 163 8.31 -20.21 -18.05
N THR A 164 7.86 -19.97 -16.82
CA THR A 164 7.35 -21.03 -15.92
C THR A 164 5.88 -20.85 -15.54
N GLY A 165 5.34 -19.63 -15.72
CA GLY A 165 3.99 -19.27 -15.28
C GLY A 165 3.88 -19.08 -13.77
N ASP A 166 5.00 -18.92 -13.06
CA ASP A 166 5.07 -18.67 -11.62
C ASP A 166 5.48 -17.21 -11.35
N TYR A 167 5.16 -16.72 -10.16
CA TYR A 167 5.84 -15.56 -9.58
C TYR A 167 7.11 -16.01 -8.88
N VAL A 168 8.19 -15.26 -9.07
CA VAL A 168 9.39 -15.32 -8.23
C VAL A 168 9.21 -14.23 -7.18
N VAL A 169 9.00 -14.65 -5.92
CA VAL A 169 8.97 -13.77 -4.74
C VAL A 169 10.36 -13.80 -4.13
N TYR A 170 10.95 -12.65 -3.88
CA TYR A 170 12.30 -12.53 -3.30
C TYR A 170 12.33 -11.46 -2.22
N TRP A 171 13.21 -11.65 -1.25
CA TRP A 171 13.30 -10.81 -0.04
C TRP A 171 14.69 -10.93 0.59
N ALA A 172 15.04 -10.01 1.49
CA ALA A 172 16.28 -10.09 2.28
C ALA A 172 16.07 -10.91 3.56
N THR A 173 17.03 -11.78 3.88
CA THR A 173 17.07 -12.53 5.15
C THR A 173 18.48 -12.48 5.74
N ASN A 174 18.58 -12.10 7.01
CA ASN A 174 19.79 -12.17 7.80
C ASN A 174 19.97 -13.59 8.33
N ALA A 175 20.88 -14.33 7.74
CA ALA A 175 21.16 -15.73 8.10
C ALA A 175 22.65 -16.03 8.06
N THR A 176 23.08 -17.07 8.80
CA THR A 176 24.46 -17.56 8.74
C THR A 176 24.60 -18.60 7.63
N LEU A 177 25.47 -18.34 6.68
CA LEU A 177 25.85 -19.28 5.64
C LEU A 177 27.36 -19.35 5.54
N ASN A 178 27.95 -20.56 5.60
CA ASN A 178 29.39 -20.79 5.59
C ASN A 178 30.17 -19.96 6.65
N GLY A 179 29.58 -19.83 7.85
CA GLY A 179 30.16 -19.07 8.96
C GLY A 179 30.01 -17.55 8.89
N VAL A 180 29.43 -17.01 7.83
CA VAL A 180 29.21 -15.56 7.67
C VAL A 180 27.73 -15.22 7.87
N LYS A 181 27.43 -14.43 8.91
CA LYS A 181 26.09 -13.91 9.17
C LYS A 181 25.93 -12.55 8.50
N LYS A 182 24.94 -12.42 7.60
CA LYS A 182 24.60 -11.18 6.90
C LYS A 182 23.26 -11.31 6.18
N HIS A 183 22.68 -10.18 5.73
CA HIS A 183 21.55 -10.21 4.81
C HIS A 183 21.97 -10.71 3.42
N ARG A 184 21.13 -11.60 2.87
CA ARG A 184 21.20 -12.13 1.51
C ARG A 184 19.80 -12.11 0.93
N ILE A 185 19.69 -12.08 -0.40
CA ILE A 185 18.40 -12.22 -1.05
C ILE A 185 18.11 -13.70 -1.28
N TYR A 186 16.98 -14.15 -0.81
CA TYR A 186 16.41 -15.48 -1.05
C TYR A 186 15.18 -15.35 -1.93
N SER A 187 14.75 -16.46 -2.56
CA SER A 187 13.56 -16.48 -3.38
C SER A 187 12.78 -17.77 -3.23
N VAL A 188 11.46 -17.68 -3.50
CA VAL A 188 10.55 -18.81 -3.67
C VAL A 188 9.76 -18.62 -4.96
N ARG A 189 9.14 -19.71 -5.46
CA ARG A 189 8.16 -19.67 -6.53
C ARG A 189 6.76 -19.88 -5.98
N THR A 190 5.79 -19.18 -6.54
CA THR A 190 4.38 -19.30 -6.19
C THR A 190 3.48 -18.95 -7.39
N ARG A 191 2.24 -19.46 -7.39
CA ARG A 191 1.19 -19.07 -8.35
C ARG A 191 0.08 -18.26 -7.70
N ASP A 192 0.00 -18.29 -6.38
CA ASP A 192 -1.16 -17.82 -5.62
C ASP A 192 -0.80 -17.06 -4.35
N PHE A 193 0.50 -16.86 -4.07
CA PHE A 193 1.01 -16.28 -2.82
C PHE A 193 0.51 -16.99 -1.56
N ARG A 194 0.11 -18.27 -1.69
CA ARG A 194 -0.34 -19.15 -0.58
C ARG A 194 0.56 -20.38 -0.47
N THR A 195 0.78 -21.03 -1.60
CA THR A 195 1.67 -22.18 -1.71
C THR A 195 2.99 -21.73 -2.31
N ILE A 196 4.09 -22.05 -1.65
CA ILE A 196 5.45 -21.65 -2.07
C ILE A 196 6.35 -22.88 -2.24
N SER A 197 7.34 -22.75 -3.11
CA SER A 197 8.45 -23.68 -3.19
C SER A 197 9.36 -23.60 -1.94
N ALA A 198 10.29 -24.51 -1.77
CA ALA A 198 11.39 -24.34 -0.83
C ALA A 198 12.17 -23.06 -1.16
N PRO A 199 12.64 -22.29 -0.14
CA PRO A 199 13.45 -21.10 -0.34
C PRO A 199 14.82 -21.47 -0.93
N ALA A 200 15.28 -20.65 -1.88
CA ALA A 200 16.58 -20.78 -2.51
C ALA A 200 17.39 -19.48 -2.35
N LEU A 201 18.70 -19.59 -2.17
CA LEU A 201 19.58 -18.43 -2.21
C LEU A 201 19.56 -17.81 -3.61
N TYR A 202 19.29 -16.52 -3.69
CA TYR A 202 19.17 -15.82 -4.96
C TYR A 202 20.34 -14.85 -5.20
N ILE A 203 20.70 -14.03 -4.21
CA ILE A 203 21.86 -13.13 -4.31
C ILE A 203 22.70 -13.24 -3.04
N ASP A 204 23.98 -13.52 -3.22
CA ASP A 204 25.00 -13.42 -2.17
C ASP A 204 26.14 -12.49 -2.65
N ARG A 205 26.45 -11.47 -1.86
CA ARG A 205 27.60 -10.60 -2.14
C ARG A 205 28.86 -11.17 -1.51
N PRO A 206 30.06 -10.89 -2.07
CA PRO A 206 31.30 -11.42 -1.53
C PRO A 206 31.58 -11.00 -0.08
N GLY A 207 32.26 -11.83 0.67
CA GLY A 207 32.72 -11.52 2.04
C GLY A 207 31.57 -11.21 2.99
N ASN A 208 31.72 -10.16 3.77
CA ASN A 208 30.73 -9.71 4.76
C ASN A 208 29.71 -8.70 4.21
N GLN A 209 29.77 -8.39 2.92
CA GLN A 209 28.84 -7.43 2.32
C GLN A 209 27.42 -7.98 2.33
N GLY A 210 26.51 -7.26 3.02
CA GLY A 210 25.09 -7.53 3.00
C GLY A 210 24.43 -6.96 1.73
N ILE A 211 23.21 -7.41 1.46
CA ILE A 211 22.34 -6.90 0.40
C ILE A 211 20.89 -6.95 0.88
N ILE A 212 20.16 -5.85 0.67
CA ILE A 212 18.72 -5.72 0.96
C ILE A 212 18.03 -5.03 -0.21
N ASP A 213 16.72 -4.87 -0.14
CA ASP A 213 15.92 -3.96 -0.98
C ASP A 213 16.20 -4.14 -2.48
N THR A 214 16.06 -5.35 -2.97
CA THR A 214 16.25 -5.64 -4.39
C THR A 214 14.91 -5.54 -5.12
N GLN A 215 14.84 -4.77 -6.21
CA GLN A 215 13.67 -4.75 -7.09
C GLN A 215 14.07 -4.95 -8.55
N ILE A 216 13.27 -5.71 -9.31
CA ILE A 216 13.48 -6.05 -10.71
C ILE A 216 12.42 -5.34 -11.56
N VAL A 217 12.85 -4.77 -12.70
CA VAL A 217 11.98 -4.24 -13.74
C VAL A 217 12.27 -4.94 -15.08
N GLU A 218 11.21 -5.18 -15.85
CA GLU A 218 11.31 -5.62 -17.24
C GLU A 218 11.48 -4.40 -18.16
N SER A 219 12.32 -4.52 -19.18
CA SER A 219 12.61 -3.48 -20.18
C SER A 219 12.72 -4.12 -21.57
N PRO A 220 12.33 -3.44 -22.64
CA PRO A 220 12.67 -3.88 -23.98
C PRO A 220 14.20 -4.04 -24.15
N THR A 221 14.66 -5.15 -24.73
CA THR A 221 16.11 -5.42 -24.91
C THR A 221 16.81 -4.39 -25.78
N SER A 222 16.06 -3.65 -26.62
CA SER A 222 16.57 -2.51 -27.39
C SER A 222 17.02 -1.33 -26.50
N VAL A 223 16.66 -1.35 -25.21
CA VAL A 223 17.02 -0.33 -24.24
C VAL A 223 18.06 -0.91 -23.28
N GLY A 224 19.33 -0.64 -23.49
CA GLY A 224 20.42 -1.05 -22.61
C GLY A 224 20.91 -2.49 -22.74
N GLY A 225 20.31 -3.33 -23.61
CA GLY A 225 20.83 -4.66 -23.97
C GLY A 225 20.33 -5.83 -23.14
N PHE A 226 19.59 -5.62 -22.04
CA PHE A 226 19.02 -6.67 -21.22
C PHE A 226 17.49 -6.55 -21.15
N ARG A 227 16.82 -7.69 -20.91
CA ARG A 227 15.38 -7.76 -20.71
C ARG A 227 14.97 -7.33 -19.28
N TYR A 228 15.80 -7.64 -18.30
CA TYR A 228 15.55 -7.35 -16.90
C TYR A 228 16.68 -6.52 -16.31
N TYR A 229 16.31 -5.55 -15.48
CA TYR A 229 17.24 -4.77 -14.67
C TYR A 229 16.83 -4.88 -13.22
N ARG A 230 17.81 -4.98 -12.30
CA ARG A 230 17.56 -4.92 -10.88
C ARG A 230 18.37 -3.82 -10.23
N ALA A 231 17.79 -3.15 -9.26
CA ALA A 231 18.46 -2.25 -8.37
C ALA A 231 18.48 -2.87 -6.96
N SER A 232 19.58 -2.73 -6.23
CA SER A 232 19.75 -3.31 -4.90
C SER A 232 20.51 -2.37 -3.99
N ALA A 233 20.20 -2.39 -2.68
CA ALA A 233 20.95 -1.69 -1.65
C ALA A 233 22.01 -2.65 -1.04
N ASP A 234 23.29 -2.43 -1.40
CA ASP A 234 24.41 -3.29 -1.02
C ASP A 234 25.67 -2.48 -0.67
N GLY A 235 25.50 -1.38 0.08
CA GLY A 235 26.52 -0.36 0.35
C GLY A 235 26.51 0.76 -0.68
N HIS A 236 25.91 0.52 -1.83
CA HIS A 236 25.55 1.45 -2.89
C HIS A 236 24.13 1.15 -3.34
N ILE A 237 23.63 1.87 -4.34
CA ILE A 237 22.52 1.40 -5.16
C ILE A 237 23.13 0.83 -6.43
N THR A 238 23.24 -0.49 -6.46
CA THR A 238 23.84 -1.25 -7.56
C THR A 238 22.82 -1.58 -8.62
N ILE A 239 23.15 -1.38 -9.89
CA ILE A 239 22.32 -1.74 -11.05
C ILE A 239 22.96 -2.93 -11.75
N GLU A 240 22.16 -3.96 -12.04
CA GLU A 240 22.56 -5.17 -12.76
C GLU A 240 21.54 -5.48 -13.85
N GLY A 241 21.96 -6.13 -14.94
CA GLY A 241 21.12 -6.53 -16.06
C GLY A 241 21.18 -8.03 -16.32
N SER A 242 20.07 -8.61 -16.79
CA SER A 242 19.95 -10.03 -17.18
C SER A 242 18.88 -10.24 -18.24
N ASN A 243 18.96 -11.37 -18.97
CA ASN A 243 17.91 -11.80 -19.89
C ASN A 243 16.98 -12.87 -19.27
N THR A 244 17.26 -13.30 -18.03
CA THR A 244 16.46 -14.26 -17.27
C THR A 244 16.37 -13.85 -15.80
N ILE A 245 15.22 -14.05 -15.19
CA ILE A 245 14.97 -13.60 -13.80
C ILE A 245 15.89 -14.34 -12.82
N LEU A 246 16.00 -15.66 -12.90
CA LEU A 246 16.82 -16.49 -12.01
C LEU A 246 18.15 -16.93 -12.60
N GLY A 247 18.59 -16.29 -13.70
CA GLY A 247 19.86 -16.60 -14.34
C GLY A 247 21.02 -15.75 -13.83
N SER A 248 22.07 -15.65 -14.67
CA SER A 248 23.22 -14.81 -14.37
C SER A 248 22.90 -13.34 -14.60
N TRP A 249 23.41 -12.49 -13.72
CA TRP A 249 23.25 -11.04 -13.77
C TRP A 249 24.62 -10.38 -14.01
N THR A 250 24.64 -9.42 -14.90
CA THR A 250 25.82 -8.62 -15.23
C THR A 250 25.74 -7.29 -14.48
N ARG A 251 26.77 -6.95 -13.70
CA ARG A 251 26.88 -5.64 -13.06
C ARG A 251 27.05 -4.55 -14.14
N ILE A 252 26.17 -3.55 -14.09
CA ILE A 252 26.22 -2.37 -14.98
C ILE A 252 27.00 -1.25 -14.27
N GLY A 253 26.77 -1.08 -12.98
CA GLY A 253 27.43 -0.06 -12.17
C GLY A 253 26.67 0.21 -10.89
N ASP A 254 26.96 1.35 -10.28
CA ASP A 254 26.25 1.89 -9.13
C ASP A 254 26.05 3.40 -9.26
N LEU A 255 25.34 4.02 -8.33
CA LEU A 255 24.96 5.43 -8.36
C LEU A 255 25.89 6.34 -7.53
N SER A 256 27.04 5.85 -7.08
CA SER A 256 27.98 6.62 -6.25
C SER A 256 28.49 7.89 -6.94
N HIS A 257 28.67 7.84 -8.29
CA HIS A 257 29.05 8.99 -9.09
C HIS A 257 28.04 10.15 -9.08
N MET A 258 26.78 9.89 -8.65
CA MET A 258 25.74 10.90 -8.43
C MET A 258 25.68 11.39 -6.99
N GLY A 259 26.66 11.00 -6.13
CA GLY A 259 26.61 11.27 -4.70
C GLY A 259 25.54 10.48 -3.95
N ILE A 260 25.09 9.36 -4.50
CA ILE A 260 24.06 8.49 -3.95
C ILE A 260 24.71 7.22 -3.40
N SER A 261 24.42 6.87 -2.14
CA SER A 261 24.94 5.67 -1.51
C SER A 261 23.92 5.04 -0.55
N ASN A 262 24.11 3.77 -0.26
CA ASN A 262 23.36 3.04 0.80
C ASN A 262 24.22 2.83 2.06
N GLY A 263 25.24 3.63 2.27
CA GLY A 263 26.17 3.46 3.39
C GLY A 263 26.43 4.76 4.16
N ALA A 264 27.17 4.66 5.26
CA ALA A 264 27.46 5.77 6.16
C ALA A 264 28.51 6.78 5.60
N THR A 265 28.99 6.61 4.38
CA THR A 265 30.09 7.38 3.79
C THR A 265 29.60 8.46 2.85
N GLY A 266 29.03 9.54 3.38
CA GLY A 266 28.80 10.78 2.64
C GLY A 266 27.80 10.73 1.48
N GLY A 267 27.23 11.89 1.12
CA GLY A 267 26.25 12.01 0.06
C GLY A 267 24.81 11.74 0.50
N ASN A 268 23.90 11.57 -0.46
CA ASN A 268 22.52 11.20 -0.17
C ASN A 268 22.47 9.71 0.18
N VAL A 269 22.29 9.44 1.48
CA VAL A 269 22.13 8.06 1.98
C VAL A 269 20.69 7.62 1.75
N VAL A 270 20.53 6.57 0.93
CA VAL A 270 19.22 6.07 0.47
C VAL A 270 19.14 4.55 0.59
N GLU A 271 17.91 4.04 0.61
CA GLU A 271 17.57 2.62 0.53
C GLU A 271 16.34 2.43 -0.39
N GLY A 272 15.74 1.25 -0.42
CA GLY A 272 14.46 0.99 -1.05
C GLY A 272 14.38 1.42 -2.51
N PRO A 273 15.31 1.02 -3.40
CA PRO A 273 15.22 1.38 -4.81
C PRO A 273 13.96 0.79 -5.43
N MET A 274 13.13 1.65 -6.02
CA MET A 274 11.83 1.28 -6.58
C MET A 274 11.73 1.74 -8.02
N TRP A 275 11.64 0.77 -8.94
CA TRP A 275 11.50 1.02 -10.37
C TRP A 275 10.07 1.45 -10.74
N MET A 276 9.98 2.40 -11.66
CA MET A 276 8.73 2.82 -12.29
C MET A 276 8.97 3.08 -13.79
N PRO A 277 8.46 2.24 -14.69
CA PRO A 277 8.41 2.59 -16.11
C PRO A 277 7.37 3.70 -16.31
N PHE A 278 7.72 4.72 -17.09
CA PHE A 278 6.75 5.75 -17.47
C PHE A 278 5.78 5.23 -18.54
N ASN A 279 4.49 5.44 -18.32
CA ASN A 279 3.45 5.03 -19.26
C ASN A 279 3.64 5.68 -20.64
N GLY A 280 3.66 4.85 -21.69
CA GLY A 280 3.78 5.31 -23.08
C GLY A 280 5.14 5.89 -23.47
N ARG A 281 6.18 5.77 -22.63
CA ARG A 281 7.54 6.28 -22.91
C ARG A 281 8.60 5.20 -22.63
N ASN A 282 9.67 5.18 -23.42
CA ASN A 282 10.86 4.38 -23.12
C ASN A 282 11.75 5.15 -22.13
N GLU A 283 11.24 5.31 -20.92
CA GLU A 283 11.89 6.02 -19.84
C GLU A 283 11.48 5.38 -18.51
N TRP A 284 12.40 5.32 -17.57
CA TRP A 284 12.20 4.74 -16.24
C TRP A 284 12.59 5.74 -15.17
N ALA A 285 11.79 5.83 -14.14
CA ALA A 285 12.23 6.39 -12.88
C ALA A 285 12.75 5.28 -11.97
N LEU A 286 13.81 5.59 -11.22
CA LEU A 286 14.23 4.85 -10.05
C LEU A 286 14.02 5.76 -8.85
N TRP A 287 13.07 5.40 -7.99
CA TRP A 287 12.77 6.09 -6.76
C TRP A 287 13.67 5.55 -5.64
N LEU A 288 14.24 6.43 -4.83
CA LEU A 288 15.22 6.12 -3.80
C LEU A 288 14.73 6.71 -2.47
N ASP A 289 14.56 5.88 -1.44
CA ASP A 289 14.09 6.33 -0.12
C ASP A 289 15.22 7.00 0.68
N GLN A 290 15.11 8.30 0.91
CA GLN A 290 16.05 9.12 1.67
C GLN A 290 15.86 8.92 3.19
N PHE A 291 15.93 7.66 3.65
CA PHE A 291 15.61 7.28 5.02
C PHE A 291 16.41 8.05 6.08
N ALA A 292 17.68 8.31 5.82
CA ALA A 292 18.58 8.98 6.77
C ALA A 292 18.21 10.45 7.02
N THR A 293 17.56 11.11 6.07
CA THR A 293 17.11 12.51 6.20
C THR A 293 15.62 12.64 6.52
N GLY A 294 14.88 11.54 6.42
CA GLY A 294 13.44 11.52 6.64
C GLY A 294 12.61 12.25 5.58
N ARG A 295 13.21 12.59 4.41
CA ARG A 295 12.52 13.32 3.33
C ARG A 295 11.61 12.44 2.48
N GLY A 296 11.72 11.09 2.62
CA GLY A 296 11.01 10.14 1.77
C GLY A 296 11.68 9.97 0.41
N TYR A 297 10.93 9.52 -0.57
CA TYR A 297 11.47 9.19 -1.89
C TYR A 297 11.98 10.39 -2.69
N MET A 298 13.05 10.15 -3.46
CA MET A 298 13.52 11.02 -4.53
C MET A 298 13.63 10.24 -5.84
N PRO A 299 13.19 10.79 -6.98
CA PRO A 299 13.33 10.13 -8.28
C PRO A 299 14.62 10.51 -8.98
N ILE A 300 15.17 9.54 -9.70
CA ILE A 300 16.11 9.77 -10.81
C ILE A 300 15.56 9.07 -12.04
N THR A 301 15.87 9.55 -13.25
CA THR A 301 15.31 8.98 -14.48
C THR A 301 16.38 8.59 -15.47
N SER A 302 16.06 7.61 -16.33
CA SER A 302 16.92 7.18 -17.44
C SER A 302 16.10 6.67 -18.61
N THR A 303 16.55 6.96 -19.82
CA THR A 303 16.06 6.38 -21.08
C THR A 303 16.89 5.19 -21.55
N ASN A 304 17.96 4.86 -20.83
CA ASN A 304 18.83 3.72 -21.13
C ASN A 304 19.39 3.13 -19.84
N LEU A 305 18.91 1.95 -19.46
CA LEU A 305 19.29 1.26 -18.23
C LEU A 305 20.62 0.49 -18.34
N GLY A 306 21.22 0.43 -19.51
CA GLY A 306 22.50 -0.26 -19.77
C GLY A 306 23.74 0.50 -19.29
N SER A 307 23.58 1.69 -18.70
CA SER A 307 24.67 2.47 -18.10
C SER A 307 24.14 3.37 -16.97
N THR A 308 24.80 3.33 -15.82
CA THR A 308 24.47 4.21 -14.68
C THR A 308 24.72 5.70 -15.00
N ASN A 309 25.60 6.02 -15.95
CA ASN A 309 25.85 7.41 -16.39
C ASN A 309 24.68 8.06 -17.13
N ASN A 310 23.68 7.28 -17.52
CA ASN A 310 22.47 7.80 -18.18
C ASN A 310 21.40 8.28 -17.21
N PHE A 311 21.53 8.02 -15.91
CA PHE A 311 20.59 8.53 -14.92
C PHE A 311 20.75 10.05 -14.72
N ARG A 312 19.61 10.71 -14.49
CA ARG A 312 19.51 12.15 -14.24
C ARG A 312 18.64 12.40 -13.02
N THR A 313 19.01 13.38 -12.22
CA THR A 313 18.18 13.87 -11.11
C THR A 313 16.94 14.56 -11.63
N VAL A 314 15.84 14.41 -10.92
CA VAL A 314 14.57 15.10 -11.18
C VAL A 314 14.34 16.08 -10.03
N SER A 315 14.09 17.34 -10.34
CA SER A 315 13.80 18.40 -9.36
C SER A 315 12.31 18.74 -9.27
N ASP A 316 11.56 18.48 -10.36
CA ASP A 316 10.12 18.74 -10.43
C ASP A 316 9.35 17.45 -10.10
N TYR A 317 9.12 17.25 -8.80
CA TYR A 317 8.31 16.17 -8.28
C TYR A 317 7.67 16.56 -6.95
N ALA A 318 6.56 15.92 -6.61
CA ALA A 318 5.86 16.12 -5.34
C ALA A 318 5.36 14.79 -4.78
N LEU A 319 5.55 14.60 -3.48
CA LEU A 319 5.14 13.37 -2.79
C LEU A 319 3.77 13.46 -2.11
N GLY A 320 3.08 14.62 -2.18
CA GLY A 320 1.87 14.84 -1.40
C GLY A 320 2.19 15.21 0.06
N SER A 321 1.23 15.08 0.96
CA SER A 321 1.35 15.50 2.35
C SER A 321 1.89 14.43 3.29
N THR A 322 1.71 13.13 2.97
CA THR A 322 2.29 12.03 3.75
C THR A 322 3.69 11.67 3.23
N ARG A 323 4.61 11.37 4.14
CA ARG A 323 5.93 10.86 3.75
C ARG A 323 5.78 9.50 3.06
N LYS A 324 6.45 9.30 1.93
CA LYS A 324 6.53 8.02 1.24
C LYS A 324 7.86 7.38 1.54
N ARG A 325 7.81 6.26 2.26
CA ARG A 325 8.93 5.36 2.53
C ARG A 325 8.84 4.16 1.59
N HIS A 326 9.87 3.32 1.60
CA HIS A 326 10.04 2.16 0.74
C HIS A 326 8.70 1.46 0.39
N GLY A 327 8.43 1.26 -0.90
CA GLY A 327 7.17 0.73 -1.39
C GLY A 327 7.23 0.24 -2.83
N GLY A 328 6.06 0.01 -3.44
CA GLY A 328 5.92 -0.44 -4.82
C GLY A 328 5.00 0.45 -5.63
N ILE A 329 5.33 0.65 -6.92
CA ILE A 329 4.51 1.38 -7.88
C ILE A 329 3.98 0.43 -8.95
N MET A 330 2.72 0.61 -9.32
CA MET A 330 2.06 -0.10 -10.41
C MET A 330 1.37 0.91 -11.34
N SER A 331 1.57 0.76 -12.67
CA SER A 331 0.78 1.50 -13.67
C SER A 331 -0.67 1.06 -13.62
N LEU A 332 -1.61 1.98 -13.78
CA LEU A 332 -3.06 1.73 -13.76
C LEU A 332 -3.65 1.90 -15.16
N THR A 333 -4.47 0.93 -15.57
CA THR A 333 -5.42 1.14 -16.68
C THR A 333 -6.50 2.15 -16.28
N ALA A 334 -7.20 2.73 -17.24
CA ALA A 334 -8.29 3.68 -16.96
C ALA A 334 -9.39 3.10 -16.05
N ALA A 335 -9.69 1.80 -16.22
CA ALA A 335 -10.69 1.12 -15.40
C ALA A 335 -10.22 0.91 -13.96
N GLU A 336 -8.96 0.50 -13.75
CA GLU A 336 -8.35 0.36 -12.42
C GLU A 336 -8.25 1.71 -11.71
N GLU A 337 -7.79 2.73 -12.42
CA GLU A 337 -7.69 4.09 -11.89
C GLU A 337 -9.04 4.63 -11.44
N SER A 338 -10.08 4.44 -12.26
CA SER A 338 -11.44 4.84 -11.91
C SER A 338 -11.93 4.17 -10.62
N ARG A 339 -11.70 2.86 -10.45
CA ARG A 339 -12.07 2.14 -9.22
C ARG A 339 -11.31 2.65 -8.00
N VAL A 340 -9.99 2.79 -8.11
CA VAL A 340 -9.12 3.28 -7.03
C VAL A 340 -9.52 4.68 -6.59
N LEU A 341 -9.71 5.60 -7.53
CA LEU A 341 -10.13 6.98 -7.24
C LEU A 341 -11.56 7.02 -6.69
N GLY A 342 -12.46 6.19 -7.21
CA GLY A 342 -13.85 6.07 -6.71
C GLY A 342 -13.91 5.61 -5.25
N LYS A 343 -12.97 4.78 -4.79
CA LYS A 343 -12.90 4.30 -3.40
C LYS A 343 -12.09 5.22 -2.49
N TYR A 344 -10.87 5.53 -2.88
CA TYR A 344 -9.87 6.17 -2.01
C TYR A 344 -9.64 7.65 -2.33
N GLY A 345 -10.04 8.11 -3.52
CA GLY A 345 -9.91 9.51 -3.95
C GLY A 345 -11.11 10.40 -3.58
N VAL A 346 -12.12 9.84 -2.90
CA VAL A 346 -13.33 10.58 -2.52
C VAL A 346 -12.99 11.66 -1.52
N THR A 347 -13.27 12.92 -1.88
CA THR A 347 -13.15 14.06 -0.94
C THR A 347 -14.34 14.05 0.02
N ARG A 348 -14.08 14.17 1.32
CA ARG A 348 -15.12 14.31 2.34
C ARG A 348 -15.02 15.70 2.98
N PRO A 349 -16.16 16.37 3.22
CA PRO A 349 -16.16 17.66 3.87
C PRO A 349 -15.57 17.58 5.28
N THR A 350 -14.93 18.64 5.67
CA THR A 350 -14.47 18.85 7.04
C THR A 350 -15.63 19.40 7.86
N ASN A 351 -15.89 18.80 9.00
CA ASN A 351 -17.01 19.17 9.88
C ASN A 351 -16.52 19.45 11.29
N ARG A 352 -17.28 20.25 12.03
CA ARG A 352 -17.15 20.47 13.47
C ARG A 352 -18.45 20.09 14.17
N LEU A 353 -18.36 19.67 15.43
CA LEU A 353 -19.52 19.36 16.27
C LEU A 353 -19.71 20.46 17.30
N GLN A 354 -20.68 21.35 17.05
CA GLN A 354 -21.05 22.46 17.95
C GLN A 354 -21.99 21.93 19.05
N SER A 355 -21.73 22.26 20.31
CA SER A 355 -22.59 21.90 21.42
C SER A 355 -23.92 22.66 21.39
N PHE A 356 -25.04 21.99 21.70
CA PHE A 356 -26.37 22.61 21.71
C PHE A 356 -26.53 23.65 22.82
N ASN A 357 -26.11 23.36 24.02
CA ASN A 357 -26.27 24.23 25.19
C ASN A 357 -25.07 25.15 25.46
N PHE A 358 -23.95 24.97 24.76
CA PHE A 358 -22.79 25.86 24.77
C PHE A 358 -22.39 26.15 23.32
N GLN A 359 -23.12 27.03 22.64
CA GLN A 359 -23.00 27.25 21.20
C GLN A 359 -21.68 27.94 20.77
N ASP A 360 -20.92 28.46 21.73
CA ASP A 360 -19.55 28.94 21.51
C ASP A 360 -18.52 27.82 21.55
N ARG A 361 -18.90 26.57 21.91
CA ARG A 361 -17.98 25.47 22.10
C ARG A 361 -18.17 24.37 21.06
N TYR A 362 -17.04 23.77 20.71
CA TYR A 362 -16.96 22.67 19.74
C TYR A 362 -16.19 21.50 20.33
N VAL A 363 -16.61 20.28 19.95
CA VAL A 363 -15.84 19.08 20.25
C VAL A 363 -14.45 19.20 19.65
N ARG A 364 -13.44 18.98 20.46
CA ARG A 364 -12.03 18.96 20.03
C ARG A 364 -11.24 17.91 20.81
N HIS A 365 -10.10 17.52 20.25
CA HIS A 365 -9.07 16.83 21.02
C HIS A 365 -8.05 17.84 21.59
N ALA A 366 -7.48 17.50 22.74
CA ALA A 366 -6.35 18.19 23.35
C ALA A 366 -5.48 17.14 24.04
N ASP A 367 -4.24 16.96 23.61
CA ASP A 367 -3.36 15.89 24.10
C ASP A 367 -4.03 14.51 24.00
N PHE A 368 -4.80 14.31 22.93
CA PHE A 368 -5.63 13.11 22.63
C PHE A 368 -6.86 12.90 23.54
N ASP A 369 -7.05 13.64 24.63
CA ASP A 369 -8.33 13.72 25.34
C ASP A 369 -9.36 14.52 24.54
N VAL A 370 -10.65 14.20 24.72
CA VAL A 370 -11.73 14.85 23.97
C VAL A 370 -12.66 15.63 24.86
N ARG A 371 -12.88 16.91 24.49
CA ARG A 371 -13.71 17.83 25.25
C ARG A 371 -14.39 18.86 24.35
N ILE A 372 -15.21 19.76 24.92
CA ILE A 372 -15.74 20.91 24.20
C ILE A 372 -15.06 22.19 24.68
N ASP A 373 -14.50 22.97 23.76
CA ASP A 373 -13.86 24.25 24.06
C ASP A 373 -14.35 25.38 23.12
N PRO A 374 -14.39 26.66 23.62
CA PRO A 374 -14.51 27.82 22.74
C PRO A 374 -13.17 28.13 22.10
N ASN A 375 -13.16 28.93 21.02
CA ASN A 375 -11.93 29.50 20.41
C ASN A 375 -10.82 28.46 20.17
N VAL A 376 -11.17 27.28 19.62
CA VAL A 376 -10.23 26.16 19.42
C VAL A 376 -9.04 26.60 18.54
N SER A 377 -7.83 26.40 19.06
CA SER A 377 -6.57 26.63 18.37
C SER A 377 -5.60 25.47 18.65
N PRO A 378 -4.99 24.84 17.62
CA PRO A 378 -5.29 25.06 16.18
C PRO A 378 -6.72 24.59 15.83
N LEU A 379 -7.32 25.21 14.82
CA LEU A 379 -8.71 24.92 14.41
C LEU A 379 -8.92 23.44 14.06
N GLN A 380 -7.90 22.82 13.47
CA GLN A 380 -7.92 21.42 13.04
C GLN A 380 -8.21 20.43 14.18
N ASP A 381 -7.89 20.78 15.44
CA ASP A 381 -8.21 19.92 16.59
C ASP A 381 -9.72 19.70 16.79
N SER A 382 -10.56 20.59 16.25
CA SER A 382 -12.02 20.46 16.26
C SER A 382 -12.62 20.06 14.93
N GLN A 383 -11.78 19.71 13.95
CA GLN A 383 -12.21 19.34 12.60
C GLN A 383 -12.13 17.84 12.40
N PHE A 384 -13.26 17.27 11.97
CA PHE A 384 -13.40 15.84 11.72
C PHE A 384 -14.04 15.58 10.36
N ARG A 385 -13.68 14.46 9.73
CA ARG A 385 -14.40 13.91 8.56
C ARG A 385 -15.37 12.85 9.07
N LEU A 386 -16.64 12.97 8.68
CA LEU A 386 -17.63 11.92 8.94
C LEU A 386 -17.41 10.81 7.90
N MET A 387 -16.75 9.75 8.36
CA MET A 387 -16.50 8.55 7.56
C MET A 387 -17.66 7.56 7.73
N PRO A 388 -17.88 6.62 6.78
CA PRO A 388 -18.69 5.44 7.08
C PRO A 388 -18.21 4.78 8.36
N GLY A 389 -19.12 4.31 9.19
CA GLY A 389 -18.75 3.66 10.46
C GLY A 389 -17.81 2.48 10.25
N LEU A 390 -16.78 2.39 11.07
CA LEU A 390 -15.75 1.35 10.94
C LEU A 390 -16.31 -0.07 11.17
N ALA A 391 -17.30 -0.22 12.06
CA ALA A 391 -17.97 -1.49 12.33
C ALA A 391 -19.25 -1.69 11.50
N ASP A 392 -19.88 -0.61 11.04
CA ASP A 392 -21.14 -0.62 10.29
C ASP A 392 -21.16 0.57 9.33
N SER A 393 -21.05 0.31 8.04
CA SER A 393 -20.98 1.36 7.01
C SER A 393 -22.23 2.24 6.90
N GLY A 394 -23.37 1.81 7.46
CA GLY A 394 -24.59 2.61 7.57
C GLY A 394 -24.57 3.60 8.75
N ALA A 395 -23.58 3.51 9.62
CA ALA A 395 -23.32 4.42 10.73
C ALA A 395 -22.18 5.41 10.37
N VAL A 396 -21.68 6.17 11.35
CA VAL A 396 -20.60 7.15 11.17
C VAL A 396 -19.45 6.91 12.14
N SER A 397 -18.25 7.26 11.70
CA SER A 397 -17.05 7.39 12.53
C SER A 397 -16.40 8.75 12.29
N PHE A 398 -15.81 9.36 13.32
CA PHE A 398 -15.21 10.69 13.25
C PHE A 398 -13.70 10.58 13.11
N GLN A 399 -13.19 10.79 11.88
CA GLN A 399 -11.75 10.82 11.61
C GLN A 399 -11.20 12.23 11.83
N SER A 400 -10.13 12.37 12.58
CA SER A 400 -9.43 13.65 12.75
C SER A 400 -8.86 14.16 11.43
N VAL A 401 -8.90 15.48 11.22
CA VAL A 401 -8.33 16.12 10.03
C VAL A 401 -6.81 16.23 10.13
N ASN A 402 -6.28 16.63 11.29
CA ASN A 402 -4.84 16.82 11.51
C ASN A 402 -4.10 15.55 11.96
N TYR A 403 -4.83 14.50 12.33
CA TYR A 403 -4.28 13.17 12.59
C TYR A 403 -5.00 12.13 11.72
N PRO A 404 -4.71 12.04 10.40
CA PRO A 404 -5.33 11.06 9.52
C PRO A 404 -5.12 9.64 10.05
N GLY A 405 -6.21 8.83 10.05
CA GLY A 405 -6.17 7.48 10.63
C GLY A 405 -6.44 7.41 12.13
N TYR A 406 -6.56 8.56 12.80
CA TYR A 406 -7.06 8.64 14.18
C TYR A 406 -8.56 8.95 14.19
N TYR A 407 -9.27 8.35 15.14
CA TYR A 407 -10.71 8.48 15.27
C TYR A 407 -11.10 8.80 16.72
N LEU A 408 -12.20 9.52 16.86
CA LEU A 408 -12.88 9.60 18.16
C LEU A 408 -13.43 8.21 18.51
N ARG A 409 -13.04 7.69 19.66
CA ARG A 409 -13.60 6.46 20.23
C ARG A 409 -13.85 6.61 21.71
N HIS A 410 -14.79 5.85 22.26
CA HIS A 410 -14.85 5.72 23.71
C HIS A 410 -13.90 4.63 24.21
N GLN A 411 -13.33 4.87 25.38
CA GLN A 411 -12.53 3.90 26.12
C GLN A 411 -12.90 4.04 27.61
N ASN A 412 -13.44 2.96 28.20
CA ASN A 412 -13.99 3.02 29.56
C ASN A 412 -15.02 4.15 29.73
N TYR A 413 -15.84 4.40 28.72
CA TYR A 413 -16.87 5.44 28.63
C TYR A 413 -16.36 6.89 28.54
N ASP A 414 -15.07 7.16 28.62
CA ASP A 414 -14.47 8.45 28.28
C ASP A 414 -14.06 8.47 26.81
N PHE A 415 -14.03 9.64 26.15
CA PHE A 415 -13.63 9.77 24.76
C PHE A 415 -12.17 10.13 24.62
N VAL A 416 -11.51 9.45 23.71
CA VAL A 416 -10.13 9.74 23.29
C VAL A 416 -10.04 9.83 21.77
N LEU A 417 -9.04 10.56 21.28
CA LEU A 417 -8.60 10.47 19.90
C LEU A 417 -7.50 9.42 19.83
N ALA A 418 -7.75 8.30 19.15
CA ALA A 418 -6.82 7.18 19.08
C ALA A 418 -6.59 6.68 17.66
N PRO A 419 -5.39 6.13 17.36
CA PRO A 419 -5.08 5.53 16.07
C PRO A 419 -5.88 4.25 15.88
N ASN A 420 -6.48 4.06 14.70
CA ASN A 420 -7.18 2.82 14.37
C ASN A 420 -6.20 1.66 14.29
N ASP A 421 -6.33 0.71 15.20
CA ASP A 421 -5.50 -0.49 15.30
C ASP A 421 -6.06 -1.69 14.50
N GLY A 422 -7.19 -1.49 13.81
CA GLY A 422 -7.86 -2.53 13.01
C GLY A 422 -8.62 -3.57 13.83
N SER A 423 -8.62 -3.49 15.16
CA SER A 423 -9.35 -4.44 16.01
C SER A 423 -10.86 -4.24 15.94
N ALA A 424 -11.64 -5.32 16.06
CA ALA A 424 -13.10 -5.24 16.11
C ALA A 424 -13.59 -4.38 17.29
N GLN A 425 -12.88 -4.41 18.43
CA GLN A 425 -13.18 -3.57 19.59
C GLN A 425 -13.02 -2.09 19.25
N PHE A 426 -11.90 -1.69 18.65
CA PHE A 426 -11.68 -0.31 18.22
C PHE A 426 -12.77 0.15 17.25
N GLN A 427 -13.05 -0.68 16.24
CA GLN A 427 -14.05 -0.35 15.23
C GLN A 427 -15.44 -0.14 15.85
N ALA A 428 -15.85 -1.00 16.79
CA ALA A 428 -17.11 -0.87 17.50
C ALA A 428 -17.17 0.40 18.38
N ASP A 429 -16.10 0.69 19.14
CA ASP A 429 -15.98 1.85 20.02
C ASP A 429 -15.98 3.20 19.28
N ALA A 430 -15.52 3.20 18.03
CA ALA A 430 -15.43 4.39 17.17
C ALA A 430 -16.61 4.55 16.20
N THR A 431 -17.63 3.69 16.28
CA THR A 431 -18.81 3.72 15.41
C THR A 431 -20.06 4.21 16.16
N PHE A 432 -20.78 5.15 15.52
CA PHE A 432 -21.97 5.79 16.11
C PHE A 432 -23.11 5.86 15.10
N ARG A 433 -24.34 5.65 15.56
CA ARG A 433 -25.54 5.92 14.79
C ARG A 433 -25.91 7.39 14.97
N GLN A 434 -25.90 8.15 13.89
CA GLN A 434 -26.40 9.53 13.89
C GLN A 434 -27.93 9.48 13.88
N VAL A 435 -28.54 10.09 14.89
CA VAL A 435 -29.99 10.17 15.08
C VAL A 435 -30.42 11.63 15.24
N ALA A 436 -31.73 11.90 15.18
CA ALA A 436 -32.28 13.21 15.52
C ALA A 436 -31.85 13.62 16.93
N GLY A 437 -31.49 14.88 17.12
CA GLY A 437 -30.98 15.39 18.38
C GLY A 437 -31.98 15.22 19.51
N LEU A 438 -31.50 14.73 20.65
CA LEU A 438 -32.35 14.41 21.81
C LEU A 438 -32.98 15.64 22.48
N ALA A 439 -32.38 16.83 22.33
CA ALA A 439 -32.93 18.09 22.78
C ALA A 439 -33.63 18.88 21.68
N SER A 440 -33.26 18.66 20.41
CA SER A 440 -33.82 19.35 19.24
C SER A 440 -33.67 18.48 17.99
N SER A 441 -34.74 18.08 17.38
CA SER A 441 -34.74 17.18 16.21
C SER A 441 -34.06 17.77 14.95
N SER A 442 -33.85 19.08 14.91
CA SER A 442 -33.08 19.76 13.82
C SER A 442 -31.55 19.63 13.98
N TRP A 443 -31.08 19.12 15.10
CA TRP A 443 -29.68 18.84 15.40
C TRP A 443 -29.46 17.31 15.37
N SER A 444 -28.30 16.86 15.78
CA SER A 444 -27.94 15.44 15.77
C SER A 444 -27.52 14.98 17.19
N SER A 445 -27.80 13.72 17.49
CA SER A 445 -27.18 12.98 18.60
C SER A 445 -26.51 11.72 18.05
N PHE A 446 -25.52 11.21 18.76
CA PHE A 446 -24.69 10.10 18.28
C PHE A 446 -24.76 8.96 19.29
N GLN A 447 -25.52 7.91 18.92
CA GLN A 447 -25.72 6.71 19.71
C GLN A 447 -24.57 5.74 19.48
N SER A 448 -24.01 5.18 20.53
CA SER A 448 -22.94 4.18 20.40
C SER A 448 -23.43 2.93 19.68
N TYR A 449 -22.58 2.37 18.83
CA TYR A 449 -22.86 1.13 18.11
C TYR A 449 -22.89 -0.08 19.05
N ASN A 450 -21.89 -0.22 19.92
CA ASN A 450 -21.75 -1.35 20.83
C ASN A 450 -22.39 -1.15 22.21
N HIS A 451 -22.82 0.07 22.54
CA HIS A 451 -23.61 0.40 23.75
C HIS A 451 -24.85 1.21 23.34
N PRO A 452 -25.87 0.58 22.73
CA PRO A 452 -27.01 1.28 22.13
C PRO A 452 -27.92 2.00 23.12
N ASP A 453 -27.76 1.81 24.43
CA ASP A 453 -28.42 2.55 25.52
C ASP A 453 -27.69 3.87 25.86
N ARG A 454 -26.53 4.16 25.20
CA ARG A 454 -25.67 5.30 25.52
C ARG A 454 -25.42 6.17 24.30
N TYR A 455 -25.12 7.44 24.59
CA TYR A 455 -24.86 8.48 23.61
C TYR A 455 -23.57 9.24 23.93
N LEU A 456 -22.90 9.73 22.89
CA LEU A 456 -21.87 10.75 23.00
C LEU A 456 -22.47 12.01 23.61
N ARG A 457 -21.94 12.47 24.74
CA ARG A 457 -22.30 13.72 25.40
C ARG A 457 -21.10 14.39 26.04
N HIS A 458 -21.19 15.66 26.34
CA HIS A 458 -20.24 16.28 27.26
C HIS A 458 -20.80 16.29 28.70
N TYR A 459 -19.90 16.20 29.66
CA TYR A 459 -20.17 16.41 31.08
C TYR A 459 -18.99 17.12 31.71
N ALA A 460 -19.23 18.24 32.43
CA ALA A 460 -18.14 19.13 32.89
C ALA A 460 -17.11 19.45 31.78
N TYR A 461 -17.61 19.67 30.57
CA TYR A 461 -16.88 19.93 29.32
C TYR A 461 -16.10 18.74 28.74
N GLN A 462 -15.89 17.63 29.45
CA GLN A 462 -15.26 16.42 28.90
C GLN A 462 -16.27 15.59 28.12
N LEU A 463 -15.83 14.93 27.03
CA LEU A 463 -16.69 14.04 26.26
C LEU A 463 -16.76 12.66 26.91
N ARG A 464 -17.99 12.14 27.04
CA ARG A 464 -18.29 10.85 27.66
C ARG A 464 -19.36 10.09 26.90
N LEU A 465 -19.42 8.77 27.16
CA LEU A 465 -20.48 7.89 26.69
C LEU A 465 -21.41 7.53 27.83
N ASP A 466 -22.59 8.17 27.89
CA ASP A 466 -23.52 8.00 29.02
C ASP A 466 -24.94 7.63 28.57
N GLN A 467 -25.69 7.02 29.47
CA GLN A 467 -27.17 6.94 29.40
C GLN A 467 -27.78 8.32 29.58
N ILE A 468 -28.79 8.65 28.76
CA ILE A 468 -29.40 9.97 28.78
C ILE A 468 -30.74 9.96 29.49
N THR A 469 -30.74 10.37 30.75
CA THR A 469 -31.93 10.28 31.64
C THR A 469 -32.55 11.63 32.00
N THR A 470 -31.81 12.76 31.83
CA THR A 470 -32.28 14.09 32.23
C THR A 470 -32.38 15.05 31.03
N ALA A 471 -33.12 16.16 31.18
CA ALA A 471 -33.23 17.21 30.18
C ALA A 471 -31.83 17.85 29.87
N THR A 472 -31.02 18.09 30.91
CA THR A 472 -29.63 18.59 30.76
C THR A 472 -28.81 17.61 29.97
N ALA A 473 -28.85 16.30 30.31
CA ALA A 473 -28.11 15.27 29.56
C ALA A 473 -28.52 15.20 28.06
N ARG A 474 -29.81 15.44 27.74
CA ARG A 474 -30.28 15.52 26.36
C ARG A 474 -29.64 16.69 25.63
N SER A 475 -29.58 17.87 26.29
CA SER A 475 -28.88 19.05 25.71
C SER A 475 -27.40 18.80 25.52
N ASP A 476 -26.71 18.18 26.49
CA ASP A 476 -25.29 17.83 26.43
C ASP A 476 -24.97 16.79 25.34
N ALA A 477 -25.94 15.96 24.95
CA ALA A 477 -25.82 14.92 23.94
C ALA A 477 -26.32 15.36 22.55
N THR A 478 -26.64 16.64 22.39
CA THR A 478 -27.11 17.20 21.11
C THR A 478 -26.07 18.14 20.51
N PHE A 479 -25.78 17.92 19.22
CA PHE A 479 -24.74 18.66 18.50
C PHE A 479 -25.23 19.10 17.12
N ARG A 480 -24.73 20.24 16.64
CA ARG A 480 -24.84 20.62 15.23
C ARG A 480 -23.56 20.23 14.49
N VAL A 481 -23.74 19.48 13.40
CA VAL A 481 -22.64 19.26 12.44
C VAL A 481 -22.55 20.48 11.55
N THR A 482 -21.42 21.19 11.61
CA THR A 482 -21.15 22.41 10.82
C THR A 482 -19.97 22.14 9.88
N SER A 483 -19.95 22.83 8.74
CA SER A 483 -18.80 22.84 7.82
C SER A 483 -17.71 23.76 8.30
#